data_ecbf7c998ba26ab402bcef02b3b093c5
#
_entry.id   ecbf7c998ba26ab402bcef02b3b093c5
#
_cell.length_a   1.000
_cell.length_b   1.000
_cell.length_c   1.000
_cell.angle_alpha   90.00
_cell.angle_beta   90.00
_cell.angle_gamma   90.00
#
_symmetry.space_group_name_H-M   'P 1'
#
loop_
_entity.id
_entity.type
_entity.pdbx_description
1 polymer ?
#
loop_
_entity_poly.entity_id
_entity_poly.type
_entity_poly.pdbx_seq_one_letter_code
_entity_poly.pdbx_strand_id
1 'polypeptide(L)'
;DGKEVWLTGVNWFGYNTGTNTFDGLWNSELVTSVEAIADHGFNLIRVPMSAELINQWSEGEYPKANYNNAYNEELNSMNSLEIFDYFLKLAEENGLKVMPDIHSAETNASGHTVNLWYTDKVTVKDYYHALEWLADRYKDNDTIVAFDLKNEPHGKPNEGDAAAIWNDSKDANNWKYVAETAASKVLAKNPNVLIMVEGIEIYPKNIKKNGDYSSTNSDDYYFNWWGGNLRGVKDYPIDLGKYQDKLVYSPHDYGPTVYQQPWFEGDYTYKSLMKDCWKDNWFYIQKQDIA
;
A
#
# COMPACT_ATOMS: atom_id res chain seq x y z
N ASP A 1 -5.22 20.41 14.59
CA ASP A 1 -5.42 20.66 16.03
C ASP A 1 -4.16 20.49 16.86
N GLY A 2 -3.07 19.92 16.31
CA GLY A 2 -1.85 19.59 17.05
C GLY A 2 -2.02 18.51 18.11
N LYS A 3 -3.08 17.71 18.02
CA LYS A 3 -3.29 16.54 18.88
C LYS A 3 -2.67 15.32 18.25
N GLU A 4 -1.95 14.55 19.07
CA GLU A 4 -1.45 13.23 18.69
C GLU A 4 -2.63 12.27 18.44
N VAL A 5 -2.56 11.53 17.34
CA VAL A 5 -3.56 10.53 16.96
C VAL A 5 -2.85 9.18 16.76
N TRP A 6 -3.36 8.15 17.41
CA TRP A 6 -2.94 6.79 17.19
C TRP A 6 -3.87 6.12 16.20
N LEU A 7 -3.33 5.73 15.05
CA LEU A 7 -4.09 4.98 14.04
C LEU A 7 -3.99 3.49 14.33
N THR A 8 -5.15 2.87 14.57
CA THR A 8 -5.28 1.42 14.71
C THR A 8 -6.23 0.95 13.64
N GLY A 9 -5.71 0.23 12.66
CA GLY A 9 -6.44 -0.09 11.46
C GLY A 9 -6.60 -1.57 11.19
N VAL A 10 -7.52 -1.86 10.27
CA VAL A 10 -7.69 -3.17 9.65
C VAL A 10 -7.63 -3.04 8.13
N ASN A 11 -7.20 -4.11 7.45
CA ASN A 11 -7.35 -4.21 6.00
C ASN A 11 -8.70 -4.85 5.67
N TRP A 12 -9.40 -4.31 4.67
CA TRP A 12 -10.60 -4.94 4.13
C TRP A 12 -10.48 -5.11 2.62
N PHE A 13 -10.17 -6.30 2.24
CA PHE A 13 -9.85 -6.75 0.88
C PHE A 13 -11.08 -6.78 -0.03
N GLY A 14 -10.89 -6.75 -1.35
CA GLY A 14 -11.95 -7.03 -2.33
C GLY A 14 -11.97 -6.13 -3.56
N TYR A 15 -11.71 -4.82 -3.45
CA TYR A 15 -11.65 -3.90 -4.60
C TYR A 15 -10.44 -4.10 -5.51
N ASN A 16 -9.51 -4.92 -5.11
CA ASN A 16 -8.37 -5.36 -5.92
C ASN A 16 -8.61 -6.72 -6.61
N THR A 17 -9.77 -7.33 -6.40
CA THR A 17 -10.16 -8.63 -6.96
C THR A 17 -11.37 -8.53 -7.88
N GLY A 18 -11.75 -9.62 -8.52
CA GLY A 18 -12.98 -9.69 -9.32
C GLY A 18 -14.28 -9.53 -8.51
N THR A 19 -14.20 -9.38 -7.18
CA THR A 19 -15.33 -9.04 -6.32
C THR A 19 -15.83 -7.60 -6.57
N ASN A 20 -14.92 -6.66 -6.93
CA ASN A 20 -15.21 -5.25 -7.20
C ASN A 20 -15.99 -4.54 -6.09
N THR A 21 -15.89 -5.02 -4.87
CA THR A 21 -16.41 -4.49 -3.62
C THR A 21 -15.68 -5.20 -2.48
N PHE A 22 -16.10 -5.01 -1.24
CA PHE A 22 -15.50 -5.70 -0.09
C PHE A 22 -15.76 -7.21 -0.12
N ASP A 23 -14.73 -7.98 0.18
CA ASP A 23 -14.89 -9.43 0.40
C ASP A 23 -15.70 -9.69 1.67
N GLY A 24 -16.41 -10.81 1.65
CA GLY A 24 -17.23 -11.24 2.78
C GLY A 24 -18.69 -10.75 2.73
N LEU A 25 -19.05 -9.82 1.86
CA LEU A 25 -20.44 -9.33 1.71
C LEU A 25 -21.39 -10.37 1.11
N TRP A 26 -20.90 -11.55 0.84
CA TRP A 26 -21.72 -12.70 0.51
C TRP A 26 -22.43 -13.31 1.74
N ASN A 27 -21.78 -13.21 2.91
CA ASN A 27 -22.26 -13.76 4.19
C ASN A 27 -22.40 -12.71 5.30
N SER A 28 -22.18 -11.44 5.00
CA SER A 28 -22.27 -10.32 5.94
C SER A 28 -22.89 -9.10 5.29
N GLU A 29 -23.29 -8.16 6.11
CA GLU A 29 -23.82 -6.86 5.71
C GLU A 29 -22.72 -5.81 5.77
N LEU A 30 -22.68 -4.88 4.82
CA LEU A 30 -21.72 -3.79 4.80
C LEU A 30 -21.85 -2.89 6.03
N VAL A 31 -23.08 -2.47 6.36
CA VAL A 31 -23.36 -1.55 7.46
C VAL A 31 -22.88 -2.12 8.78
N THR A 32 -23.37 -3.30 9.14
CA THR A 32 -23.02 -3.96 10.42
C THR A 32 -21.55 -4.32 10.52
N SER A 33 -20.89 -4.59 9.40
CA SER A 33 -19.44 -4.85 9.38
C SER A 33 -18.63 -3.57 9.68
N VAL A 34 -19.03 -2.42 9.12
CA VAL A 34 -18.38 -1.12 9.41
C VAL A 34 -18.59 -0.75 10.88
N GLU A 35 -19.81 -0.89 11.40
CA GLU A 35 -20.14 -0.66 12.82
C GLU A 35 -19.29 -1.57 13.73
N ALA A 36 -19.19 -2.86 13.42
CA ALA A 36 -18.39 -3.81 14.19
C ALA A 36 -16.89 -3.44 14.22
N ILE A 37 -16.33 -2.96 13.11
CA ILE A 37 -14.93 -2.47 13.08
C ILE A 37 -14.75 -1.32 14.06
N ALA A 38 -15.64 -0.34 14.04
CA ALA A 38 -15.60 0.82 14.94
C ALA A 38 -15.80 0.40 16.42
N ASP A 39 -16.75 -0.48 16.70
CA ASP A 39 -17.07 -0.98 18.04
C ASP A 39 -15.90 -1.76 18.68
N HIS A 40 -15.06 -2.38 17.85
CA HIS A 40 -13.84 -3.05 18.32
C HIS A 40 -12.65 -2.09 18.53
N GLY A 41 -12.87 -0.78 18.40
CA GLY A 41 -11.87 0.25 18.70
C GLY A 41 -10.89 0.55 17.57
N PHE A 42 -11.14 0.05 16.37
CA PHE A 42 -10.41 0.49 15.19
C PHE A 42 -10.85 1.88 14.76
N ASN A 43 -9.94 2.66 14.20
CA ASN A 43 -10.22 4.01 13.70
C ASN A 43 -9.73 4.25 12.27
N LEU A 44 -9.22 3.20 11.61
CA LEU A 44 -8.74 3.24 10.23
C LEU A 44 -9.11 1.95 9.50
N ILE A 45 -9.57 2.09 8.26
CA ILE A 45 -9.72 0.96 7.32
C ILE A 45 -8.80 1.21 6.13
N ARG A 46 -7.83 0.29 5.91
CA ARG A 46 -7.03 0.25 4.69
C ARG A 46 -7.79 -0.57 3.65
N VAL A 47 -8.00 0.01 2.47
CA VAL A 47 -8.81 -0.59 1.40
C VAL A 47 -7.94 -0.94 0.20
N PRO A 48 -7.57 -2.22 0.05
CA PRO A 48 -6.90 -2.72 -1.15
C PRO A 48 -7.74 -2.52 -2.41
N MET A 49 -7.15 -1.87 -3.42
CA MET A 49 -7.76 -1.56 -4.71
C MET A 49 -6.81 -1.93 -5.85
N SER A 50 -7.33 -2.16 -7.05
CA SER A 50 -6.50 -2.25 -8.25
C SER A 50 -6.47 -0.93 -9.00
N ALA A 51 -5.33 -0.62 -9.63
CA ALA A 51 -5.24 0.53 -10.53
C ALA A 51 -6.19 0.37 -11.74
N GLU A 52 -6.37 -0.86 -12.24
CA GLU A 52 -7.30 -1.18 -13.31
C GLU A 52 -8.74 -0.77 -12.98
N LEU A 53 -9.26 -1.16 -11.81
CA LEU A 53 -10.62 -0.80 -11.39
C LEU A 53 -10.81 0.72 -11.26
N ILE A 54 -9.83 1.41 -10.67
CA ILE A 54 -9.89 2.87 -10.53
C ILE A 54 -9.89 3.54 -11.91
N ASN A 55 -9.10 3.06 -12.86
CA ASN A 55 -9.09 3.58 -14.21
C ASN A 55 -10.43 3.34 -14.94
N GLN A 56 -11.02 2.15 -14.79
CA GLN A 56 -12.37 1.86 -15.29
C GLN A 56 -13.39 2.86 -14.74
N TRP A 57 -13.37 3.13 -13.44
CA TRP A 57 -14.23 4.14 -12.83
C TRP A 57 -14.01 5.53 -13.44
N SER A 58 -12.76 5.91 -13.71
CA SER A 58 -12.43 7.21 -14.30
C SER A 58 -12.97 7.36 -15.73
N GLU A 59 -13.14 6.24 -16.42
CA GLU A 59 -13.69 6.16 -17.79
C GLU A 59 -15.22 5.97 -17.82
N GLY A 60 -15.85 5.89 -16.64
CA GLY A 60 -17.30 5.66 -16.52
C GLY A 60 -17.69 4.19 -16.68
N GLU A 61 -16.74 3.28 -16.57
CA GLU A 61 -16.97 1.85 -16.57
C GLU A 61 -17.05 1.32 -15.14
N TYR A 62 -18.12 0.61 -14.83
CA TYR A 62 -18.41 0.15 -13.46
C TYR A 62 -18.60 -1.36 -13.45
N PRO A 63 -17.52 -2.14 -13.25
CA PRO A 63 -17.62 -3.58 -13.10
C PRO A 63 -18.61 -3.97 -12.02
N LYS A 64 -19.35 -5.04 -12.27
CA LYS A 64 -20.38 -5.51 -11.34
C LYS A 64 -19.75 -5.92 -10.00
N ALA A 65 -20.23 -5.33 -8.92
CA ALA A 65 -19.90 -5.75 -7.57
C ALA A 65 -20.55 -7.10 -7.25
N ASN A 66 -19.81 -7.98 -6.55
CA ASN A 66 -20.24 -9.31 -6.18
C ASN A 66 -20.51 -9.39 -4.69
N TYR A 67 -21.79 -9.44 -4.32
CA TYR A 67 -22.27 -9.54 -2.94
C TYR A 67 -23.62 -10.27 -2.91
N ASN A 68 -24.09 -10.64 -1.72
CA ASN A 68 -25.41 -11.23 -1.54
C ASN A 68 -26.47 -10.12 -1.44
N ASN A 69 -27.32 -10.04 -2.44
CA ASN A 69 -28.36 -9.02 -2.55
C ASN A 69 -29.39 -9.04 -1.41
N ALA A 70 -29.62 -10.21 -0.78
CA ALA A 70 -30.56 -10.33 0.31
C ALA A 70 -30.00 -9.84 1.66
N TYR A 71 -28.66 -9.88 1.81
CA TYR A 71 -27.99 -9.33 3.00
C TYR A 71 -27.68 -7.82 2.86
N ASN A 72 -27.55 -7.33 1.63
CA ASN A 72 -27.14 -5.96 1.32
C ASN A 72 -28.13 -5.32 0.34
N GLU A 73 -29.42 -5.25 0.74
CA GLU A 73 -30.51 -4.74 -0.11
C GLU A 73 -30.26 -3.28 -0.53
N GLU A 74 -29.66 -2.49 0.35
CA GLU A 74 -29.32 -1.09 0.12
C GLU A 74 -28.32 -0.88 -1.02
N LEU A 75 -27.52 -1.90 -1.34
CA LEU A 75 -26.52 -1.85 -2.43
C LEU A 75 -27.11 -2.19 -3.80
N ASN A 76 -28.33 -2.73 -3.89
CA ASN A 76 -28.87 -3.31 -5.12
C ASN A 76 -29.02 -2.34 -6.30
N SER A 77 -29.08 -1.04 -6.04
CA SER A 77 -29.15 0.01 -7.07
C SER A 77 -27.80 0.68 -7.36
N MET A 78 -26.73 0.27 -6.66
CA MET A 78 -25.42 0.91 -6.70
C MET A 78 -24.46 0.15 -7.59
N ASN A 79 -23.65 0.89 -8.35
CA ASN A 79 -22.45 0.33 -9.00
C ASN A 79 -21.27 0.25 -8.02
N SER A 80 -20.15 -0.33 -8.46
CA SER A 80 -18.97 -0.56 -7.58
C SER A 80 -18.38 0.73 -7.00
N LEU A 81 -18.40 1.84 -7.74
CA LEU A 81 -17.95 3.15 -7.24
C LEU A 81 -18.95 3.75 -6.25
N GLU A 82 -20.25 3.67 -6.54
CA GLU A 82 -21.29 4.15 -5.63
C GLU A 82 -21.32 3.39 -4.31
N ILE A 83 -20.98 2.09 -4.33
CA ILE A 83 -20.80 1.30 -3.10
C ILE A 83 -19.60 1.83 -2.30
N PHE A 84 -18.50 2.20 -2.97
CA PHE A 84 -17.35 2.80 -2.29
C PHE A 84 -17.70 4.18 -1.71
N ASP A 85 -18.43 5.02 -2.45
CA ASP A 85 -18.91 6.31 -1.94
C ASP A 85 -19.83 6.12 -0.71
N TYR A 86 -20.72 5.14 -0.75
CA TYR A 86 -21.59 4.80 0.38
C TYR A 86 -20.79 4.28 1.59
N PHE A 87 -19.79 3.44 1.36
CA PHE A 87 -18.89 3.00 2.42
C PHE A 87 -18.14 4.17 3.08
N LEU A 88 -17.64 5.14 2.30
CA LEU A 88 -17.00 6.33 2.86
C LEU A 88 -17.93 7.11 3.80
N LYS A 89 -19.21 7.22 3.44
CA LYS A 89 -20.22 7.84 4.30
C LYS A 89 -20.44 7.04 5.60
N LEU A 90 -20.55 5.72 5.50
CA LEU A 90 -20.66 4.84 6.68
C LEU A 90 -19.42 4.95 7.59
N ALA A 91 -18.22 5.01 7.01
CA ALA A 91 -16.99 5.18 7.75
C ALA A 91 -16.98 6.52 8.51
N GLU A 92 -17.38 7.62 7.86
CA GLU A 92 -17.50 8.94 8.49
C GLU A 92 -18.50 8.91 9.66
N GLU A 93 -19.70 8.35 9.46
CA GLU A 93 -20.75 8.23 10.48
C GLU A 93 -20.31 7.43 11.70
N ASN A 94 -19.38 6.48 11.51
CA ASN A 94 -18.80 5.65 12.58
C ASN A 94 -17.44 6.15 13.10
N GLY A 95 -17.00 7.36 12.69
CA GLY A 95 -15.74 7.94 13.15
C GLY A 95 -14.49 7.25 12.65
N LEU A 96 -14.62 6.43 11.60
CA LEU A 96 -13.50 5.73 10.96
C LEU A 96 -12.86 6.61 9.89
N LYS A 97 -11.55 6.47 9.72
CA LYS A 97 -10.79 7.01 8.60
C LYS A 97 -10.48 5.91 7.58
N VAL A 98 -10.21 6.31 6.35
CA VAL A 98 -9.98 5.38 5.24
C VAL A 98 -8.66 5.71 4.56
N MET A 99 -7.93 4.66 4.20
CA MET A 99 -6.69 4.71 3.45
C MET A 99 -6.80 3.78 2.23
N PRO A 100 -7.09 4.32 1.03
CA PRO A 100 -6.96 3.56 -0.20
C PRO A 100 -5.52 3.09 -0.40
N ASP A 101 -5.38 1.87 -0.88
CA ASP A 101 -4.12 1.22 -1.17
C ASP A 101 -4.14 0.69 -2.61
N ILE A 102 -3.14 1.05 -3.43
CA ILE A 102 -2.94 0.38 -4.71
C ILE A 102 -2.30 -0.99 -4.45
N HIS A 103 -3.15 -1.97 -4.26
CA HIS A 103 -2.71 -3.31 -3.91
C HIS A 103 -2.13 -4.08 -5.11
N SER A 104 -2.73 -3.87 -6.27
CA SER A 104 -2.33 -4.51 -7.51
C SER A 104 -2.51 -3.58 -8.71
N ALA A 105 -1.76 -3.83 -9.78
CA ALA A 105 -1.98 -3.15 -11.05
C ALA A 105 -3.31 -3.61 -11.68
N GLU A 106 -3.44 -4.93 -11.88
CA GLU A 106 -4.64 -5.55 -12.46
C GLU A 106 -5.60 -6.04 -11.38
N THR A 107 -6.89 -6.11 -11.73
CA THR A 107 -7.95 -6.68 -10.90
C THR A 107 -7.84 -8.21 -10.91
N ASN A 108 -7.21 -8.77 -9.88
CA ASN A 108 -6.98 -10.21 -9.77
C ASN A 108 -6.81 -10.61 -8.30
N ALA A 109 -7.44 -11.71 -7.89
CA ALA A 109 -7.32 -12.27 -6.54
C ALA A 109 -5.86 -12.58 -6.15
N SER A 110 -5.00 -12.92 -7.11
CA SER A 110 -3.56 -13.14 -6.92
C SER A 110 -2.71 -11.93 -7.31
N GLY A 111 -3.31 -10.80 -7.63
CA GLY A 111 -2.60 -9.61 -8.12
C GLY A 111 -1.58 -9.03 -7.13
N HIS A 112 -1.77 -9.27 -5.83
CA HIS A 112 -0.82 -8.90 -4.79
C HIS A 112 0.55 -9.62 -4.90
N THR A 113 0.62 -10.73 -5.64
CA THR A 113 1.89 -11.47 -5.87
C THR A 113 2.69 -10.91 -7.03
N VAL A 114 2.18 -9.92 -7.76
CA VAL A 114 2.92 -9.23 -8.81
C VAL A 114 3.87 -8.22 -8.18
N ASN A 115 5.15 -8.32 -8.54
CA ASN A 115 6.24 -7.58 -7.90
C ASN A 115 6.07 -6.06 -7.95
N LEU A 116 5.57 -5.55 -9.09
CA LEU A 116 5.58 -4.13 -9.42
C LEU A 116 4.16 -3.55 -9.49
N TRP A 117 4.08 -2.25 -9.62
CA TRP A 117 2.86 -1.42 -9.74
C TRP A 117 2.31 -1.35 -11.17
N TYR A 118 2.93 -2.05 -12.10
CA TYR A 118 2.55 -2.12 -13.50
C TYR A 118 2.69 -3.51 -14.08
N THR A 119 2.02 -3.74 -15.21
CA THR A 119 2.08 -4.97 -16.00
C THR A 119 2.08 -4.60 -17.49
N ASP A 120 2.01 -5.59 -18.37
CA ASP A 120 1.82 -5.34 -19.81
C ASP A 120 0.47 -4.68 -20.15
N LYS A 121 -0.54 -4.82 -19.27
CA LYS A 121 -1.88 -4.25 -19.48
C LYS A 121 -2.07 -2.90 -18.78
N VAL A 122 -1.56 -2.78 -17.58
CA VAL A 122 -1.64 -1.57 -16.75
C VAL A 122 -0.26 -0.95 -16.69
N THR A 123 -0.03 0.08 -17.47
CA THR A 123 1.27 0.74 -17.56
C THR A 123 1.57 1.57 -16.31
N VAL A 124 2.83 1.99 -16.13
CA VAL A 124 3.21 2.96 -15.07
C VAL A 124 2.40 4.26 -15.18
N LYS A 125 2.05 4.68 -16.40
CA LYS A 125 1.20 5.86 -16.62
C LYS A 125 -0.23 5.63 -16.12
N ASP A 126 -0.78 4.44 -16.33
CA ASP A 126 -2.12 4.07 -15.85
C ASP A 126 -2.14 3.98 -14.32
N TYR A 127 -1.08 3.47 -13.70
CA TYR A 127 -0.91 3.48 -12.25
C TYR A 127 -0.91 4.91 -11.69
N TYR A 128 -0.17 5.84 -12.28
CA TYR A 128 -0.19 7.24 -11.86
C TYR A 128 -1.56 7.88 -12.07
N HIS A 129 -2.24 7.56 -13.19
CA HIS A 129 -3.57 8.10 -13.48
C HIS A 129 -4.59 7.66 -12.43
N ALA A 130 -4.57 6.40 -12.04
CA ALA A 130 -5.46 5.87 -11.01
C ALA A 130 -5.33 6.64 -9.69
N LEU A 131 -4.10 6.84 -9.20
CA LEU A 131 -3.84 7.60 -7.98
C LEU A 131 -4.25 9.07 -8.09
N GLU A 132 -3.91 9.72 -9.21
CA GLU A 132 -4.24 11.13 -9.45
C GLU A 132 -5.75 11.34 -9.52
N TRP A 133 -6.48 10.46 -10.22
CA TRP A 133 -7.93 10.52 -10.32
C TRP A 133 -8.62 10.31 -8.96
N LEU A 134 -8.18 9.31 -8.22
CA LEU A 134 -8.74 9.00 -6.91
C LEU A 134 -8.51 10.16 -5.92
N ALA A 135 -7.32 10.75 -5.93
CA ALA A 135 -6.99 11.90 -5.11
C ALA A 135 -7.81 13.14 -5.46
N ASP A 136 -8.04 13.42 -6.76
CA ASP A 136 -8.85 14.55 -7.22
C ASP A 136 -10.35 14.36 -6.90
N ARG A 137 -10.88 13.14 -7.08
CA ARG A 137 -12.27 12.81 -6.77
C ARG A 137 -12.61 13.05 -5.30
N TYR A 138 -11.72 12.68 -4.41
CA TYR A 138 -11.95 12.72 -2.96
C TYR A 138 -11.19 13.83 -2.23
N LYS A 139 -10.72 14.86 -2.93
CA LYS A 139 -9.92 15.95 -2.33
C LYS A 139 -10.64 16.72 -1.23
N ASP A 140 -11.96 16.73 -1.25
CA ASP A 140 -12.80 17.41 -0.28
C ASP A 140 -13.45 16.44 0.75
N ASN A 141 -13.00 15.18 0.79
CA ASN A 141 -13.49 14.16 1.70
C ASN A 141 -12.49 13.89 2.83
N ASP A 142 -12.78 14.38 4.03
CA ASP A 142 -11.92 14.25 5.21
C ASP A 142 -11.87 12.84 5.82
N THR A 143 -12.68 11.92 5.31
CA THR A 143 -12.65 10.51 5.73
C THR A 143 -11.41 9.81 5.17
N ILE A 144 -10.98 10.17 3.96
CA ILE A 144 -9.71 9.70 3.39
C ILE A 144 -8.56 10.54 3.95
N VAL A 145 -7.67 9.90 4.70
CA VAL A 145 -6.56 10.59 5.39
C VAL A 145 -5.19 10.29 4.82
N ALA A 146 -5.05 9.22 4.06
CA ALA A 146 -3.78 8.78 3.47
C ALA A 146 -4.01 7.99 2.19
N PHE A 147 -2.98 7.92 1.35
CA PHE A 147 -2.86 6.99 0.24
C PHE A 147 -1.66 6.09 0.46
N ASP A 148 -1.88 4.77 0.45
CA ASP A 148 -0.80 3.79 0.37
C ASP A 148 -0.48 3.56 -1.11
N LEU A 149 0.71 3.99 -1.51
CA LEU A 149 1.01 4.11 -2.94
C LEU A 149 1.11 2.75 -3.64
N LYS A 150 1.62 1.72 -2.98
CA LYS A 150 1.69 0.36 -3.52
C LYS A 150 1.94 -0.67 -2.43
N ASN A 151 1.06 -1.66 -2.37
CA ASN A 151 1.25 -2.82 -1.52
C ASN A 151 2.48 -3.63 -1.94
N GLU A 152 3.39 -3.80 -1.02
CA GLU A 152 4.47 -4.79 -1.06
C GLU A 152 5.28 -4.85 -2.37
N PRO A 153 5.97 -3.78 -2.78
CA PRO A 153 6.94 -3.87 -3.86
C PRO A 153 8.01 -4.91 -3.53
N HIS A 154 8.27 -5.84 -4.46
CA HIS A 154 9.20 -6.96 -4.20
C HIS A 154 9.90 -7.45 -5.47
N GLY A 155 10.67 -8.52 -5.35
CA GLY A 155 11.34 -9.20 -6.43
C GLY A 155 12.70 -9.76 -6.03
N LYS A 156 13.21 -10.72 -6.80
CA LYS A 156 14.46 -11.44 -6.54
C LYS A 156 15.61 -10.93 -7.40
N PRO A 157 16.86 -11.13 -7.01
CA PRO A 157 18.02 -10.67 -7.77
C PRO A 157 18.11 -11.18 -9.21
N ASN A 158 17.52 -12.34 -9.50
CA ASN A 158 17.52 -12.97 -10.83
C ASN A 158 16.32 -12.57 -11.72
N GLU A 159 15.46 -11.69 -11.27
CA GLU A 159 14.27 -11.24 -12.00
C GLU A 159 14.51 -9.97 -12.82
N GLY A 160 15.69 -9.33 -12.68
CA GLY A 160 16.06 -8.15 -13.46
C GLY A 160 15.03 -7.01 -13.30
N ASP A 161 14.55 -6.49 -14.43
CA ASP A 161 13.61 -5.37 -14.47
C ASP A 161 12.23 -5.70 -13.88
N ALA A 162 11.95 -6.97 -13.60
CA ALA A 162 10.72 -7.37 -12.90
C ALA A 162 10.83 -7.27 -11.36
N ALA A 163 12.02 -7.03 -10.82
CA ALA A 163 12.22 -6.79 -9.39
C ALA A 163 12.14 -5.30 -9.06
N ALA A 164 11.47 -4.96 -7.95
CA ALA A 164 11.49 -3.61 -7.40
C ALA A 164 12.89 -3.28 -6.88
N ILE A 165 13.43 -2.12 -7.28
CA ILE A 165 14.72 -1.60 -6.84
C ILE A 165 14.54 -0.26 -6.10
N TRP A 166 15.59 0.16 -5.38
CA TRP A 166 15.64 1.43 -4.64
C TRP A 166 17.02 2.08 -4.81
N ASN A 167 17.11 3.09 -5.64
CA ASN A 167 18.33 3.86 -5.90
C ASN A 167 17.98 5.26 -6.45
N ASP A 168 18.93 5.96 -7.06
CA ASP A 168 18.75 7.28 -7.66
C ASP A 168 18.42 7.25 -9.17
N SER A 169 18.21 6.08 -9.75
CA SER A 169 17.81 5.95 -11.17
C SER A 169 16.37 6.40 -11.41
N LYS A 170 16.03 6.58 -12.68
CA LYS A 170 14.64 6.84 -13.13
C LYS A 170 14.01 5.64 -13.83
N ASP A 171 14.52 4.46 -13.54
CA ASP A 171 13.99 3.22 -14.11
C ASP A 171 12.55 2.97 -13.66
N ALA A 172 11.77 2.33 -14.53
CA ALA A 172 10.35 2.10 -14.26
C ALA A 172 10.09 1.21 -13.04
N ASN A 173 11.04 0.33 -12.71
CA ASN A 173 11.01 -0.55 -11.54
C ASN A 173 11.69 0.05 -10.29
N ASN A 174 12.17 1.31 -10.34
CA ASN A 174 12.73 1.99 -9.16
C ASN A 174 11.61 2.56 -8.28
N TRP A 175 11.35 1.88 -7.18
CA TRP A 175 10.27 2.25 -6.27
C TRP A 175 10.43 3.65 -5.69
N LYS A 176 11.66 4.07 -5.31
CA LYS A 176 11.89 5.44 -4.84
C LYS A 176 11.40 6.48 -5.85
N TYR A 177 11.87 6.38 -7.10
CA TYR A 177 11.51 7.34 -8.14
C TYR A 177 10.01 7.37 -8.44
N VAL A 178 9.41 6.19 -8.48
CA VAL A 178 7.97 6.05 -8.76
C VAL A 178 7.13 6.54 -7.59
N ALA A 179 7.51 6.25 -6.36
CA ALA A 179 6.82 6.75 -5.17
C ALA A 179 6.84 8.29 -5.09
N GLU A 180 7.99 8.92 -5.34
CA GLU A 180 8.11 10.39 -5.40
C GLU A 180 7.22 10.99 -6.49
N THR A 181 7.19 10.36 -7.67
CA THR A 181 6.34 10.81 -8.79
C THR A 181 4.86 10.65 -8.47
N ALA A 182 4.46 9.50 -7.93
CA ALA A 182 3.08 9.23 -7.51
C ALA A 182 2.63 10.19 -6.41
N ALA A 183 3.45 10.38 -5.38
CA ALA A 183 3.19 11.32 -4.30
C ALA A 183 2.99 12.74 -4.81
N SER A 184 3.85 13.21 -5.74
CA SER A 184 3.72 14.52 -6.35
C SER A 184 2.37 14.70 -7.06
N LYS A 185 1.87 13.67 -7.75
CA LYS A 185 0.57 13.69 -8.43
C LYS A 185 -0.61 13.70 -7.46
N VAL A 186 -0.56 12.86 -6.44
CA VAL A 186 -1.58 12.82 -5.38
C VAL A 186 -1.65 14.18 -4.66
N LEU A 187 -0.51 14.70 -4.20
CA LEU A 187 -0.44 15.94 -3.42
C LEU A 187 -0.75 17.20 -4.25
N ALA A 188 -0.57 17.14 -5.56
CA ALA A 188 -1.01 18.21 -6.46
C ALA A 188 -2.55 18.33 -6.50
N LYS A 189 -3.28 17.24 -6.26
CA LYS A 189 -4.75 17.20 -6.22
C LYS A 189 -5.30 17.33 -4.82
N ASN A 190 -4.70 16.63 -3.87
CA ASN A 190 -5.11 16.62 -2.47
C ASN A 190 -3.89 16.80 -1.54
N PRO A 191 -3.53 18.04 -1.18
CA PRO A 191 -2.37 18.34 -0.34
C PRO A 191 -2.58 18.01 1.15
N ASN A 192 -3.78 17.57 1.53
CA ASN A 192 -4.15 17.33 2.93
C ASN A 192 -3.91 15.89 3.39
N VAL A 193 -3.69 14.96 2.47
CA VAL A 193 -3.50 13.55 2.79
C VAL A 193 -2.04 13.22 3.13
N LEU A 194 -1.86 12.14 3.88
CA LEU A 194 -0.55 11.52 4.08
C LEU A 194 -0.22 10.59 2.91
N ILE A 195 1.06 10.39 2.68
CA ILE A 195 1.59 9.49 1.67
C ILE A 195 2.32 8.36 2.38
N MET A 196 1.79 7.15 2.26
CA MET A 196 2.42 5.94 2.79
C MET A 196 3.36 5.37 1.73
N VAL A 197 4.61 5.14 2.11
CA VAL A 197 5.63 4.53 1.25
C VAL A 197 6.19 3.30 1.96
N GLU A 198 5.88 2.13 1.42
CA GLU A 198 6.44 0.87 1.89
C GLU A 198 7.90 0.70 1.44
N GLY A 199 8.58 -0.29 1.99
CA GLY A 199 9.89 -0.73 1.51
C GLY A 199 9.77 -1.61 0.25
N ILE A 200 10.86 -2.31 -0.02
CA ILE A 200 10.95 -3.34 -1.06
C ILE A 200 11.34 -4.70 -0.43
N GLU A 201 11.72 -5.72 -1.20
CA GLU A 201 12.17 -7.01 -0.67
C GLU A 201 13.69 -7.09 -0.52
N ILE A 202 14.45 -6.63 -1.52
CA ILE A 202 15.90 -6.81 -1.59
C ILE A 202 16.64 -5.47 -1.64
N TYR A 203 17.77 -5.36 -0.91
CA TYR A 203 18.65 -4.20 -0.98
C TYR A 203 20.11 -4.63 -1.06
N PRO A 204 20.94 -4.08 -2.00
CA PRO A 204 22.34 -4.50 -2.17
C PRO A 204 23.19 -4.28 -0.91
N LYS A 205 23.99 -5.26 -0.53
CA LYS A 205 24.96 -5.14 0.59
C LYS A 205 26.08 -4.14 0.28
N ASN A 206 26.37 -3.92 -0.97
CA ASN A 206 27.40 -2.99 -1.43
C ASN A 206 26.86 -2.01 -2.47
N ILE A 207 25.99 -1.12 -2.04
CA ILE A 207 25.35 -0.12 -2.92
C ILE A 207 26.35 0.81 -3.63
N LYS A 208 27.49 1.10 -3.02
CA LYS A 208 28.51 1.99 -3.62
C LYS A 208 29.22 1.34 -4.81
N LYS A 209 29.33 0.01 -4.81
CA LYS A 209 29.98 -0.75 -5.88
C LYS A 209 28.96 -1.25 -6.91
N ASN A 210 27.78 -1.62 -6.46
CA ASN A 210 26.70 -2.23 -7.24
C ASN A 210 25.41 -1.46 -7.03
N GLY A 211 25.43 -0.12 -7.08
CA GLY A 211 24.24 0.73 -6.99
C GLY A 211 23.16 0.41 -8.02
N ASP A 212 23.48 -0.55 -8.85
CA ASP A 212 22.79 -1.01 -10.03
C ASP A 212 22.12 -2.36 -9.83
N TYR A 213 21.90 -2.99 -8.81
CA TYR A 213 21.23 -4.29 -8.69
C TYR A 213 21.65 -5.35 -9.74
N SER A 214 22.90 -5.24 -10.25
CA SER A 214 23.39 -6.10 -11.35
C SER A 214 23.72 -7.52 -10.94
N SER A 215 23.95 -7.77 -9.65
CA SER A 215 24.25 -9.11 -9.17
C SER A 215 23.00 -10.00 -9.18
N THR A 216 23.12 -11.20 -9.70
CA THR A 216 22.11 -12.26 -9.61
C THR A 216 22.33 -13.20 -8.41
N ASN A 217 23.39 -12.98 -7.63
CA ASN A 217 23.70 -13.76 -6.44
C ASN A 217 22.92 -13.21 -5.23
N SER A 218 22.05 -14.03 -4.64
CA SER A 218 21.27 -13.68 -3.46
C SER A 218 22.13 -13.28 -2.26
N ASP A 219 23.35 -13.80 -2.14
CA ASP A 219 24.27 -13.46 -1.06
C ASP A 219 24.75 -12.00 -1.08
N ASP A 220 24.57 -11.30 -2.21
CA ASP A 220 24.92 -9.89 -2.34
C ASP A 220 23.84 -8.93 -1.85
N TYR A 221 22.70 -9.45 -1.36
CA TYR A 221 21.56 -8.66 -0.93
C TYR A 221 21.17 -8.92 0.53
N TYR A 222 20.56 -7.88 1.13
CA TYR A 222 19.75 -7.99 2.33
C TYR A 222 18.32 -8.24 1.92
N PHE A 223 17.71 -9.30 2.45
CA PHE A 223 16.31 -9.63 2.24
C PHE A 223 15.45 -9.21 3.43
N ASN A 224 14.20 -8.88 3.16
CA ASN A 224 13.16 -8.74 4.16
C ASN A 224 11.82 -9.22 3.59
N TRP A 225 10.75 -9.08 4.37
CA TRP A 225 9.40 -9.22 3.88
C TRP A 225 9.17 -8.30 2.67
N TRP A 226 8.23 -8.66 1.81
CA TRP A 226 7.75 -7.79 0.76
C TRP A 226 7.25 -6.48 1.36
N GLY A 227 7.67 -5.36 0.87
CA GLY A 227 7.37 -4.04 1.44
C GLY A 227 8.08 -3.71 2.77
N GLY A 228 8.88 -4.63 3.33
CA GLY A 228 9.50 -4.47 4.64
C GLY A 228 10.90 -3.87 4.65
N ASN A 229 11.62 -3.88 3.51
CA ASN A 229 13.01 -3.45 3.45
C ASN A 229 13.12 -1.96 3.10
N LEU A 230 13.28 -1.14 4.11
CA LEU A 230 13.51 0.31 3.99
C LEU A 230 14.99 0.70 4.13
N ARG A 231 15.95 -0.23 3.96
CA ARG A 231 17.39 0.08 4.03
C ARG A 231 17.80 1.17 3.08
N GLY A 232 17.13 1.25 1.93
CA GLY A 232 17.38 2.25 0.90
C GLY A 232 17.16 3.70 1.34
N VAL A 233 16.32 3.95 2.33
CA VAL A 233 16.04 5.31 2.86
C VAL A 233 17.31 5.98 3.40
N LYS A 234 18.23 5.21 3.94
CA LYS A 234 19.48 5.75 4.47
C LYS A 234 20.37 6.36 3.38
N ASP A 235 20.42 5.73 2.22
CA ASP A 235 21.29 6.13 1.11
C ASP A 235 20.55 7.03 0.11
N TYR A 236 19.26 6.79 -0.08
CA TYR A 236 18.37 7.45 -1.03
C TYR A 236 17.01 7.73 -0.37
N PRO A 237 16.91 8.71 0.52
CA PRO A 237 15.63 9.08 1.15
C PRO A 237 14.60 9.53 0.12
N ILE A 238 13.32 9.34 0.43
CA ILE A 238 12.21 9.91 -0.35
C ILE A 238 12.21 11.42 -0.14
N ASP A 239 12.13 12.16 -1.24
CA ASP A 239 12.05 13.62 -1.23
C ASP A 239 10.70 14.08 -1.82
N LEU A 240 9.83 14.59 -0.97
CA LEU A 240 8.54 15.18 -1.35
C LEU A 240 8.58 16.72 -1.39
N GLY A 241 9.77 17.33 -1.26
CA GLY A 241 9.97 18.76 -1.30
C GLY A 241 9.16 19.47 -0.20
N LYS A 242 8.34 20.45 -0.60
CA LYS A 242 7.49 21.21 0.35
C LYS A 242 6.44 20.37 1.10
N TYR A 243 6.23 19.13 0.72
CA TYR A 243 5.29 18.21 1.33
C TYR A 243 5.98 17.10 2.13
N GLN A 244 7.22 17.31 2.55
CA GLN A 244 7.97 16.29 3.30
C GLN A 244 7.26 15.86 4.59
N ASP A 245 6.50 16.77 5.20
CA ASP A 245 5.65 16.52 6.37
C ASP A 245 4.46 15.57 6.12
N LYS A 246 4.20 15.22 4.86
CA LYS A 246 3.16 14.26 4.45
C LYS A 246 3.67 12.83 4.30
N LEU A 247 4.99 12.63 4.31
CA LEU A 247 5.59 11.31 4.14
C LEU A 247 5.46 10.47 5.41
N VAL A 248 5.03 9.23 5.22
CA VAL A 248 5.05 8.18 6.25
C VAL A 248 5.69 6.93 5.65
N TYR A 249 6.79 6.47 6.22
CA TYR A 249 7.34 5.17 5.87
C TYR A 249 6.54 4.06 6.56
N SER A 250 6.09 3.09 5.77
CA SER A 250 5.16 2.02 6.21
C SER A 250 5.75 0.64 5.95
N PRO A 251 6.68 0.16 6.79
CA PRO A 251 7.25 -1.18 6.60
C PRO A 251 6.20 -2.25 6.89
N HIS A 252 6.15 -3.28 6.05
CA HIS A 252 5.41 -4.49 6.30
C HIS A 252 6.25 -5.49 7.09
N ASP A 253 5.67 -6.09 8.11
CA ASP A 253 6.31 -7.11 8.94
C ASP A 253 5.29 -8.17 9.36
N TYR A 254 5.73 -9.42 9.44
CA TYR A 254 4.86 -10.57 9.71
C TYR A 254 5.49 -11.50 10.73
N GLY A 255 4.65 -12.30 11.36
CA GLY A 255 5.09 -13.36 12.27
C GLY A 255 5.45 -14.67 11.54
N PRO A 256 6.06 -15.63 12.26
CA PRO A 256 6.51 -16.91 11.69
C PRO A 256 5.38 -17.78 11.13
N THR A 257 4.14 -17.52 11.51
CA THR A 257 2.96 -18.24 11.02
C THR A 257 2.62 -17.91 9.56
N VAL A 258 3.09 -16.76 9.05
CA VAL A 258 2.95 -16.39 7.63
C VAL A 258 4.03 -17.11 6.82
N TYR A 259 5.28 -17.00 7.24
CA TYR A 259 6.39 -17.71 6.63
C TYR A 259 7.57 -17.77 7.62
N GLN A 260 8.26 -18.94 7.67
CA GLN A 260 9.42 -19.15 8.52
C GLN A 260 10.65 -18.44 7.93
N GLN A 261 10.88 -17.21 8.33
CA GLN A 261 12.05 -16.44 7.94
C GLN A 261 13.29 -16.86 8.79
N PRO A 262 14.53 -16.65 8.30
CA PRO A 262 15.76 -17.02 9.01
C PRO A 262 15.87 -16.41 10.43
N TRP A 263 15.34 -15.22 10.65
CA TRP A 263 15.36 -14.57 11.97
C TRP A 263 14.37 -15.15 13.00
N PHE A 264 13.54 -16.10 12.59
CA PHE A 264 12.65 -16.89 13.46
C PHE A 264 13.19 -18.29 13.76
N GLU A 265 14.39 -18.64 13.28
CA GLU A 265 14.98 -19.94 13.57
C GLU A 265 15.38 -20.05 15.05
N GLY A 266 15.04 -21.18 15.68
CA GLY A 266 15.29 -21.43 17.08
C GLY A 266 14.47 -20.54 18.03
N ASP A 267 15.05 -20.23 19.20
CA ASP A 267 14.42 -19.35 20.19
C ASP A 267 14.71 -17.89 19.85
N TYR A 268 13.74 -17.19 19.27
CA TYR A 268 13.85 -15.77 18.97
C TYR A 268 13.25 -14.90 20.07
N THR A 269 13.83 -13.73 20.26
CA THR A 269 13.45 -12.74 21.26
C THR A 269 13.36 -11.36 20.60
N TYR A 270 12.76 -10.39 21.30
CA TYR A 270 12.81 -8.98 20.87
C TYR A 270 14.24 -8.53 20.51
N LYS A 271 15.23 -8.92 21.33
CA LYS A 271 16.63 -8.54 21.11
C LYS A 271 17.23 -9.16 19.84
N SER A 272 16.94 -10.43 19.55
CA SER A 272 17.40 -11.06 18.31
C SER A 272 16.68 -10.49 17.09
N LEU A 273 15.36 -10.32 17.14
CA LEU A 273 14.58 -9.71 16.06
C LEU A 273 15.01 -8.28 15.77
N MET A 274 15.27 -7.49 16.82
CA MET A 274 15.83 -6.15 16.67
C MET A 274 17.17 -6.15 15.94
N LYS A 275 18.06 -7.10 16.28
CA LYS A 275 19.39 -7.21 15.68
C LYS A 275 19.35 -7.76 14.26
N ASP A 276 18.58 -8.82 14.04
CA ASP A 276 18.67 -9.66 12.84
C ASP A 276 17.68 -9.21 11.74
N CYS A 277 16.65 -8.45 12.09
CA CYS A 277 15.62 -7.96 11.18
C CYS A 277 15.37 -6.44 11.31
N TRP A 278 14.79 -5.99 12.42
CA TRP A 278 14.10 -4.69 12.49
C TRP A 278 15.03 -3.48 12.43
N LYS A 279 16.16 -3.51 13.18
CA LYS A 279 17.03 -2.34 13.41
C LYS A 279 17.44 -1.66 12.11
N ASP A 280 17.94 -2.43 11.14
CA ASP A 280 18.54 -1.91 9.93
C ASP A 280 17.57 -1.88 8.75
N ASN A 281 16.41 -2.57 8.84
CA ASN A 281 15.40 -2.53 7.81
C ASN A 281 14.47 -1.32 7.92
N TRP A 282 14.07 -0.94 9.15
CA TRP A 282 13.12 0.16 9.33
C TRP A 282 13.21 0.88 10.69
N PHE A 283 13.59 0.21 11.78
CA PHE A 283 13.54 0.81 13.11
C PHE A 283 14.52 1.99 13.31
N TYR A 284 15.59 2.06 12.51
CA TYR A 284 16.53 3.18 12.52
C TYR A 284 15.89 4.50 12.07
N ILE A 285 14.87 4.45 11.22
CA ILE A 285 14.12 5.61 10.72
C ILE A 285 13.49 6.34 11.90
N GLN A 286 12.76 5.62 12.75
CA GLN A 286 12.16 6.17 13.97
C GLN A 286 13.20 6.77 14.92
N LYS A 287 14.35 6.09 15.10
CA LYS A 287 15.40 6.57 15.99
C LYS A 287 16.13 7.83 15.52
N GLN A 288 16.17 8.05 14.21
CA GLN A 288 16.90 9.16 13.59
C GLN A 288 15.97 10.32 13.23
N ASP A 289 14.69 10.19 13.56
CA ASP A 289 13.65 11.19 13.23
C ASP A 289 13.66 11.55 11.73
N ILE A 290 13.83 10.50 10.90
CA ILE A 290 13.79 10.63 9.44
C ILE A 290 12.31 10.57 9.03
N ALA A 291 11.77 11.70 8.65
CA ALA A 291 10.44 11.84 8.06
C ALA A 291 10.54 12.39 6.64
#